data_4d57cdc72fe95c2a841f8d1c2bccad88
#
_entry.id   4d57cdc72fe95c2a841f8d1c2bccad88
#
_cell.length_a   1.000
_cell.length_b   1.000
_cell.length_c   1.000
_cell.angle_alpha   90.00
_cell.angle_beta   90.00
_cell.angle_gamma   90.00
#
_symmetry.space_group_name_H-M   'P 1'
#
loop_
_entity.id
_entity.type
_entity.pdbx_description
1 polymer ?
#
loop_
_entity_poly.entity_id
_entity_poly.type
_entity_poly.pdbx_seq_one_letter_code
_entity_poly.pdbx_strand_id
1 'polypeptide(L)'
;MKYKLLLLDIDGTLRPGSCERVPKENAEAVCAVQKAGVKIAIATGRGRIGVGKGLLRSIRPDYWVCAGGAQLVDYKGADLALHRLTTEEMYALVDFFEDYDLPLRFTYHDANYAYLGYEEFARREREKNLALNIVDGEDQDKHLEEMPFGAFGFLSQEMADRFQEKYGYLGLNFLFSYPGSDGCDILQQGVDKGAGLRELAKLAGIDPAGCVAVGDGDNDVAMLKAAGLGIAMGSGSAAAKAAADRIGPDAEPHGVAELCRALWPEAF
;
A
#
# COMPACT_ATOMS: atom_id res chain seq x y z
N MET A 1 -14.90 22.98 5.14
CA MET A 1 -14.70 21.96 4.07
C MET A 1 -15.42 20.68 4.45
N LYS A 2 -16.07 20.02 3.50
CA LYS A 2 -16.78 18.73 3.71
C LYS A 2 -15.81 17.61 4.05
N TYR A 3 -14.71 17.51 3.31
CA TYR A 3 -13.69 16.49 3.48
C TYR A 3 -12.45 17.02 4.20
N LYS A 4 -11.93 16.28 5.17
CA LYS A 4 -10.83 16.67 6.06
C LYS A 4 -9.56 15.85 5.87
N LEU A 5 -9.67 14.67 5.22
CA LEU A 5 -8.56 13.77 4.92
C LEU A 5 -8.66 13.31 3.47
N LEU A 6 -7.55 13.41 2.74
CA LEU A 6 -7.36 12.81 1.42
C LEU A 6 -6.32 11.71 1.55
N LEU A 7 -6.73 10.46 1.33
CA LEU A 7 -5.89 9.28 1.31
C LEU A 7 -5.64 8.86 -0.15
N LEU A 8 -4.39 8.76 -0.53
CA LEU A 8 -3.95 8.49 -1.91
C LEU A 8 -3.09 7.23 -1.97
N ASP A 9 -3.45 6.29 -2.83
CA ASP A 9 -2.50 5.27 -3.27
C ASP A 9 -1.39 5.87 -4.15
N ILE A 10 -0.25 5.17 -4.26
CA ILE A 10 0.90 5.65 -5.05
C ILE A 10 0.86 5.13 -6.47
N ASP A 11 0.98 3.82 -6.63
CA ASP A 11 1.35 3.17 -7.89
C ASP A 11 0.13 2.89 -8.76
N GLY A 12 -0.04 3.62 -9.88
CA GLY A 12 -1.24 3.58 -10.71
C GLY A 12 -2.27 4.66 -10.35
N THR A 13 -2.06 5.37 -9.26
CA THR A 13 -2.93 6.45 -8.77
C THR A 13 -2.20 7.80 -8.77
N LEU A 14 -1.46 8.10 -7.71
CA LEU A 14 -0.72 9.36 -7.57
C LEU A 14 0.46 9.42 -8.55
N ARG A 15 1.09 8.28 -8.78
CA ARG A 15 2.16 8.05 -9.74
C ARG A 15 1.69 7.10 -10.84
N PRO A 16 1.35 7.60 -12.03
CA PRO A 16 1.06 6.76 -13.19
C PRO A 16 2.20 5.78 -13.51
N GLY A 17 1.87 4.62 -14.07
CA GLY A 17 2.84 3.57 -14.35
C GLY A 17 3.98 3.96 -15.29
N SER A 18 3.74 4.91 -16.20
CA SER A 18 4.74 5.48 -17.13
C SER A 18 5.76 6.41 -16.46
N CYS A 19 5.51 6.84 -15.21
CA CYS A 19 6.31 7.83 -14.51
C CYS A 19 7.23 7.20 -13.46
N GLU A 20 8.49 7.63 -13.39
CA GLU A 20 9.40 7.26 -12.28
C GLU A 20 9.02 7.93 -10.95
N ARG A 21 8.41 9.10 -11.02
CA ARG A 21 8.03 9.93 -9.87
C ARG A 21 6.62 10.47 -10.07
N VAL A 22 6.02 10.91 -8.98
CA VAL A 22 4.74 11.64 -9.03
C VAL A 22 4.85 12.82 -10.01
N PRO A 23 3.93 12.99 -10.96
CA PRO A 23 3.88 14.16 -11.84
C PRO A 23 3.88 15.46 -11.04
N LYS A 24 4.50 16.51 -11.60
CA LYS A 24 4.62 17.81 -10.93
C LYS A 24 3.23 18.39 -10.63
N GLU A 25 2.33 18.28 -11.57
CA GLU A 25 0.94 18.78 -11.50
C GLU A 25 0.17 18.09 -10.36
N ASN A 26 0.31 16.78 -10.21
CA ASN A 26 -0.29 16.04 -9.11
C ASN A 26 0.29 16.50 -7.76
N ALA A 27 1.60 16.65 -7.68
CA ALA A 27 2.25 17.09 -6.44
C ALA A 27 1.84 18.51 -6.05
N GLU A 28 1.77 19.43 -7.00
CA GLU A 28 1.34 20.82 -6.76
C GLU A 28 -0.12 20.89 -6.31
N ALA A 29 -1.00 20.11 -6.94
CA ALA A 29 -2.41 20.07 -6.60
C ALA A 29 -2.65 19.49 -5.20
N VAL A 30 -2.00 18.39 -4.84
CA VAL A 30 -2.07 17.81 -3.48
C VAL A 30 -1.55 18.79 -2.44
N CYS A 31 -0.43 19.49 -2.73
CA CYS A 31 0.09 20.52 -1.83
C CYS A 31 -0.86 21.71 -1.68
N ALA A 32 -1.61 22.12 -2.72
CA ALA A 32 -2.61 23.18 -2.64
C ALA A 32 -3.77 22.78 -1.71
N VAL A 33 -4.28 21.54 -1.88
CA VAL A 33 -5.33 20.98 -1.03
C VAL A 33 -4.87 20.87 0.44
N GLN A 34 -3.62 20.46 0.68
CA GLN A 34 -3.04 20.42 2.02
C GLN A 34 -2.96 21.83 2.66
N LYS A 35 -2.50 22.83 1.90
CA LYS A 35 -2.45 24.24 2.36
C LYS A 35 -3.83 24.79 2.69
N ALA A 36 -4.87 24.34 2.00
CA ALA A 36 -6.26 24.70 2.30
C ALA A 36 -6.79 24.00 3.57
N GLY A 37 -6.00 23.16 4.24
CA GLY A 37 -6.30 22.57 5.55
C GLY A 37 -6.80 21.13 5.51
N VAL A 38 -6.79 20.46 4.36
CA VAL A 38 -7.08 19.03 4.25
C VAL A 38 -5.82 18.25 4.64
N LYS A 39 -5.96 17.24 5.50
CA LYS A 39 -4.87 16.33 5.83
C LYS A 39 -4.60 15.40 4.66
N ILE A 40 -3.32 15.12 4.40
CA ILE A 40 -2.90 14.22 3.33
C ILE A 40 -2.33 12.94 3.96
N ALA A 41 -2.85 11.81 3.53
CA ALA A 41 -2.28 10.50 3.84
C ALA A 41 -1.92 9.74 2.57
N ILE A 42 -0.87 8.95 2.63
CA ILE A 42 -0.47 8.04 1.57
C ILE A 42 -0.76 6.61 2.02
N ALA A 43 -1.46 5.83 1.18
CA ALA A 43 -1.70 4.41 1.38
C ALA A 43 -0.91 3.60 0.36
N THR A 44 -0.12 2.62 0.82
CA THR A 44 0.73 1.83 -0.09
C THR A 44 1.00 0.44 0.47
N GLY A 45 1.15 -0.56 -0.41
CA GLY A 45 1.66 -1.88 -0.05
C GLY A 45 3.14 -1.85 0.37
N ARG A 46 3.87 -0.79 -0.01
CA ARG A 46 5.26 -0.62 0.39
C ARG A 46 5.36 -0.37 1.90
N GLY A 47 6.37 -0.96 2.56
CA GLY A 47 6.80 -0.49 3.88
C GLY A 47 7.25 0.97 3.81
N ARG A 48 7.21 1.71 4.92
CA ARG A 48 7.59 3.14 4.94
C ARG A 48 8.99 3.38 4.38
N ILE A 49 9.93 2.48 4.66
CA ILE A 49 11.30 2.53 4.14
C ILE A 49 11.35 2.35 2.61
N GLY A 50 10.42 1.60 2.02
CA GLY A 50 10.34 1.35 0.59
C GLY A 50 9.82 2.54 -0.23
N VAL A 51 9.38 3.64 0.42
CA VAL A 51 9.02 4.86 -0.28
C VAL A 51 10.26 5.72 -0.48
N GLY A 52 10.89 5.60 -1.66
CA GLY A 52 12.15 6.25 -2.02
C GLY A 52 12.11 7.78 -1.88
N LYS A 53 13.26 8.35 -1.52
CA LYS A 53 13.43 9.81 -1.46
C LYS A 53 13.14 10.46 -2.82
N GLY A 54 12.28 11.48 -2.82
CA GLY A 54 11.95 12.23 -4.04
C GLY A 54 10.81 11.63 -4.88
N LEU A 55 10.30 10.44 -4.56
CA LEU A 55 9.15 9.84 -5.26
C LEU A 55 7.94 10.78 -5.24
N LEU A 56 7.60 11.32 -4.09
CA LEU A 56 6.45 12.20 -3.86
C LEU A 56 6.74 13.69 -4.16
N ARG A 57 7.92 14.05 -4.67
CA ARG A 57 8.34 15.44 -4.94
C ARG A 57 8.17 16.35 -3.72
N SER A 58 7.31 17.38 -3.85
CA SER A 58 7.02 18.38 -2.82
C SER A 58 5.99 17.93 -1.78
N ILE A 59 5.25 16.85 -2.02
CA ILE A 59 4.26 16.35 -1.07
C ILE A 59 4.95 15.93 0.22
N ARG A 60 4.41 16.40 1.34
CA ARG A 60 4.82 16.02 2.69
C ARG A 60 3.57 15.53 3.43
N PRO A 61 3.26 14.23 3.36
CA PRO A 61 2.05 13.70 3.95
C PRO A 61 1.99 13.94 5.46
N ASP A 62 0.81 14.20 5.98
CA ASP A 62 0.57 14.24 7.42
C ASP A 62 0.62 12.85 8.03
N TYR A 63 0.22 11.82 7.24
CA TYR A 63 0.15 10.44 7.68
C TYR A 63 0.52 9.46 6.57
N TRP A 64 0.83 8.23 6.98
CA TRP A 64 1.11 7.11 6.11
C TRP A 64 0.36 5.87 6.58
N VAL A 65 -0.20 5.16 5.64
CA VAL A 65 -0.75 3.81 5.76
C VAL A 65 0.12 2.91 4.89
N CYS A 66 1.17 2.37 5.48
CA CYS A 66 2.20 1.59 4.80
C CYS A 66 2.00 0.09 5.00
N ALA A 67 2.77 -0.72 4.26
CA ALA A 67 2.72 -2.19 4.30
C ALA A 67 1.27 -2.69 4.23
N GLY A 68 0.49 -2.15 3.27
CA GLY A 68 -0.90 -2.54 3.06
C GLY A 68 -1.86 -2.25 4.21
N GLY A 69 -1.48 -1.41 5.18
CA GLY A 69 -2.27 -1.10 6.38
C GLY A 69 -1.62 -1.58 7.68
N ALA A 70 -0.56 -2.39 7.59
CA ALA A 70 0.10 -2.96 8.78
C ALA A 70 0.95 -1.94 9.56
N GLN A 71 1.36 -0.83 8.92
CA GLN A 71 2.16 0.21 9.57
C GLN A 71 1.51 1.58 9.36
N LEU A 72 1.06 2.23 10.42
CA LEU A 72 0.58 3.61 10.43
C LEU A 72 1.64 4.54 11.00
N VAL A 73 1.98 5.61 10.26
CA VAL A 73 3.09 6.49 10.62
C VAL A 73 2.66 7.96 10.52
N ASP A 74 3.15 8.81 11.42
CA ASP A 74 2.93 10.25 11.39
C ASP A 74 3.92 10.98 10.47
N TYR A 75 3.74 12.29 10.34
CA TYR A 75 4.60 13.15 9.51
C TYR A 75 6.06 13.24 10.01
N LYS A 76 6.34 12.86 11.27
CA LYS A 76 7.69 12.82 11.85
C LYS A 76 8.38 11.47 11.64
N GLY A 77 7.62 10.47 11.18
CA GLY A 77 8.10 9.11 11.02
C GLY A 77 7.92 8.25 12.28
N ALA A 78 7.12 8.71 13.26
CA ALA A 78 6.77 7.91 14.42
C ALA A 78 5.61 6.96 14.10
N ASP A 79 5.73 5.71 14.52
CA ASP A 79 4.67 4.74 14.40
C ASP A 79 3.49 5.12 15.30
N LEU A 80 2.30 5.17 14.70
CA LEU A 80 1.03 5.39 15.38
C LEU A 80 0.34 4.08 15.74
N ALA A 81 0.46 3.09 14.87
CA ALA A 81 -0.01 1.72 15.07
C ALA A 81 0.81 0.74 14.24
N LEU A 82 0.97 -0.47 14.75
CA LEU A 82 1.72 -1.55 14.12
C LEU A 82 0.94 -2.86 14.24
N HIS A 83 0.76 -3.54 13.11
CA HIS A 83 0.22 -4.90 13.02
C HIS A 83 1.34 -5.78 12.48
N ARG A 84 1.68 -6.84 13.23
CA ARG A 84 2.81 -7.71 12.92
C ARG A 84 2.33 -9.14 12.77
N LEU A 85 2.93 -9.88 11.86
CA LEU A 85 2.72 -11.32 11.80
C LEU A 85 3.12 -11.96 13.13
N THR A 86 2.38 -12.96 13.53
CA THR A 86 2.77 -13.85 14.62
C THR A 86 3.87 -14.80 14.16
N THR A 87 4.56 -15.42 15.11
CA THR A 87 5.58 -16.43 14.81
C THR A 87 4.98 -17.60 14.02
N GLU A 88 3.77 -18.05 14.36
CA GLU A 88 3.08 -19.14 13.67
C GLU A 88 2.75 -18.78 12.21
N GLU A 89 2.21 -17.57 11.98
CA GLU A 89 1.91 -17.07 10.64
C GLU A 89 3.17 -16.97 9.77
N MET A 90 4.25 -16.43 10.34
CA MET A 90 5.52 -16.28 9.63
C MET A 90 6.13 -17.64 9.25
N TYR A 91 6.22 -18.58 10.20
CA TYR A 91 6.77 -19.91 9.91
C TYR A 91 5.91 -20.71 8.91
N ALA A 92 4.58 -20.61 9.01
CA ALA A 92 3.70 -21.24 8.01
C ALA A 92 3.95 -20.71 6.60
N LEU A 93 4.26 -19.40 6.46
CA LEU A 93 4.65 -18.83 5.17
C LEU A 93 6.01 -19.36 4.72
N VAL A 94 7.01 -19.37 5.59
CA VAL A 94 8.36 -19.89 5.23
C VAL A 94 8.25 -21.34 4.79
N ASP A 95 7.64 -22.23 5.59
CA ASP A 95 7.48 -23.65 5.26
C ASP A 95 6.79 -23.87 3.91
N PHE A 96 5.69 -23.12 3.67
CA PHE A 96 4.95 -23.27 2.42
C PHE A 96 5.76 -22.80 1.20
N PHE A 97 6.43 -21.66 1.31
CA PHE A 97 7.20 -21.11 0.20
C PHE A 97 8.46 -21.93 -0.08
N GLU A 98 9.08 -22.53 0.94
CA GLU A 98 10.17 -23.52 0.79
C GLU A 98 9.67 -24.78 0.09
N ASP A 99 8.54 -25.36 0.54
CA ASP A 99 7.96 -26.58 -0.04
C ASP A 99 7.72 -26.47 -1.55
N TYR A 100 7.44 -25.26 -2.05
CA TYR A 100 7.12 -25.00 -3.46
C TYR A 100 8.19 -24.19 -4.21
N ASP A 101 9.36 -23.96 -3.61
CA ASP A 101 10.48 -23.17 -4.19
C ASP A 101 10.03 -21.80 -4.71
N LEU A 102 9.27 -21.08 -3.89
CA LEU A 102 8.71 -19.76 -4.21
C LEU A 102 9.49 -18.65 -3.50
N PRO A 103 9.75 -17.51 -4.17
CA PRO A 103 10.40 -16.38 -3.51
C PRO A 103 9.49 -15.69 -2.49
N LEU A 104 10.01 -15.46 -1.28
CA LEU A 104 9.33 -14.85 -0.15
C LEU A 104 10.22 -13.79 0.50
N ARG A 105 9.68 -12.59 0.73
CA ARG A 105 10.31 -11.56 1.54
C ARG A 105 9.37 -11.04 2.62
N PHE A 106 9.95 -10.59 3.71
CA PHE A 106 9.25 -9.94 4.80
C PHE A 106 9.60 -8.45 4.88
N THR A 107 8.63 -7.63 5.30
CA THR A 107 8.80 -6.19 5.47
C THR A 107 9.01 -5.85 6.93
N TYR A 108 10.13 -5.17 7.23
CA TYR A 108 10.52 -4.69 8.55
C TYR A 108 10.66 -3.16 8.56
N HIS A 109 11.06 -2.58 9.70
CA HIS A 109 11.26 -1.14 9.80
C HIS A 109 12.40 -0.63 8.91
N ASP A 110 13.48 -1.38 8.84
CA ASP A 110 14.75 -0.98 8.23
C ASP A 110 14.88 -1.38 6.75
N ALA A 111 14.30 -2.52 6.37
CA ALA A 111 14.35 -3.03 4.99
C ALA A 111 13.29 -4.11 4.73
N ASN A 112 13.28 -4.58 3.48
CA ASN A 112 12.65 -5.85 3.12
C ASN A 112 13.73 -6.93 3.14
N TYR A 113 13.50 -8.03 3.84
CA TYR A 113 14.41 -9.17 3.91
C TYR A 113 13.85 -10.33 3.10
N ALA A 114 14.56 -10.73 2.05
CA ALA A 114 14.23 -11.93 1.28
C ALA A 114 14.71 -13.16 2.05
N TYR A 115 13.77 -13.90 2.59
CA TYR A 115 14.07 -15.18 3.27
C TYR A 115 14.25 -16.30 2.28
N LEU A 116 13.62 -16.19 1.11
CA LEU A 116 13.72 -17.16 0.02
C LEU A 116 13.82 -16.42 -1.32
N GLY A 117 14.74 -16.83 -2.17
CA GLY A 117 14.85 -16.34 -3.54
C GLY A 117 15.33 -14.89 -3.66
N TYR A 118 16.32 -14.47 -2.87
CA TYR A 118 16.90 -13.12 -2.88
C TYR A 118 17.27 -12.64 -4.28
N GLU A 119 17.93 -13.46 -5.10
CA GLU A 119 18.37 -13.07 -6.44
C GLU A 119 17.20 -12.69 -7.37
N GLU A 120 16.05 -13.33 -7.22
CA GLU A 120 14.85 -12.98 -8.01
C GLU A 120 14.32 -11.60 -7.65
N PHE A 121 14.22 -11.27 -6.35
CA PHE A 121 13.84 -9.94 -5.90
C PHE A 121 14.85 -8.89 -6.36
N ALA A 122 16.13 -9.12 -6.16
CA ALA A 122 17.19 -8.20 -6.55
C ALA A 122 17.23 -7.98 -8.07
N ARG A 123 17.01 -9.03 -8.87
CA ARG A 123 16.91 -8.93 -10.34
C ARG A 123 15.75 -8.01 -10.74
N ARG A 124 14.56 -8.23 -10.20
CA ARG A 124 13.36 -7.44 -10.54
C ARG A 124 13.47 -5.99 -10.10
N GLU A 125 14.09 -5.69 -8.97
CA GLU A 125 14.35 -4.30 -8.56
C GLU A 125 15.33 -3.60 -9.51
N ARG A 126 16.40 -4.29 -9.95
CA ARG A 126 17.35 -3.77 -10.94
C ARG A 126 16.66 -3.50 -12.28
N GLU A 127 15.85 -4.41 -12.78
CA GLU A 127 15.12 -4.25 -14.05
C GLU A 127 14.16 -3.05 -14.03
N LYS A 128 13.56 -2.75 -12.89
CA LYS A 128 12.68 -1.58 -12.70
C LYS A 128 13.44 -0.30 -12.37
N ASN A 129 14.77 -0.34 -12.36
CA ASN A 129 15.65 0.77 -11.97
C ASN A 129 15.28 1.38 -10.60
N LEU A 130 14.83 0.53 -9.68
CA LEU A 130 14.49 0.91 -8.32
C LEU A 130 15.75 0.90 -7.44
N ALA A 131 15.76 1.75 -6.42
CA ALA A 131 16.74 1.61 -5.35
C ALA A 131 16.54 0.27 -4.66
N LEU A 132 17.61 -0.53 -4.52
CA LEU A 132 17.56 -1.82 -3.83
C LEU A 132 17.19 -1.58 -2.35
N ASN A 133 15.95 -1.91 -1.99
CA ASN A 133 15.46 -1.94 -0.61
C ASN A 133 15.27 -3.38 -0.13
N ILE A 134 15.92 -4.31 -0.79
CA ILE A 134 15.90 -5.72 -0.46
C ILE A 134 17.26 -6.12 0.12
N VAL A 135 17.23 -6.82 1.22
CA VAL A 135 18.39 -7.39 1.90
C VAL A 135 18.31 -8.91 1.79
N ASP A 136 19.46 -9.53 1.59
CA ASP A 136 19.59 -10.97 1.73
C ASP A 136 19.31 -11.36 3.17
N GLY A 137 18.25 -12.12 3.37
CA GLY A 137 17.76 -12.62 4.66
C GLY A 137 17.66 -14.14 4.70
N GLU A 138 18.38 -14.83 3.82
CA GLU A 138 18.34 -16.29 3.72
C GLU A 138 18.83 -17.00 5.00
N ASP A 139 19.58 -16.30 5.89
CA ASP A 139 19.89 -16.77 7.26
C ASP A 139 18.64 -16.87 8.15
N GLN A 140 17.53 -16.26 7.73
CA GLN A 140 16.22 -16.33 8.37
C GLN A 140 16.23 -15.99 9.86
N ASP A 141 17.03 -15.01 10.29
CA ASP A 141 17.24 -14.65 11.69
C ASP A 141 16.66 -13.27 12.11
N LYS A 142 16.33 -12.41 11.14
CA LYS A 142 15.84 -11.04 11.41
C LYS A 142 14.60 -11.01 12.32
N HIS A 143 13.73 -12.02 12.26
CA HIS A 143 12.56 -12.13 13.12
C HIS A 143 12.89 -12.35 14.61
N LEU A 144 14.12 -12.73 14.94
CA LEU A 144 14.60 -12.81 16.34
C LEU A 144 14.78 -11.43 16.97
N GLU A 145 14.96 -10.38 16.16
CA GLU A 145 15.05 -8.99 16.62
C GLU A 145 13.67 -8.34 16.67
N GLU A 146 12.88 -8.50 15.62
CA GLU A 146 11.52 -7.97 15.53
C GLU A 146 10.66 -8.82 14.56
N MET A 147 9.36 -8.89 14.82
CA MET A 147 8.43 -9.55 13.89
C MET A 147 8.10 -8.63 12.71
N PRO A 148 7.93 -9.18 11.49
CA PRO A 148 7.64 -8.40 10.29
C PRO A 148 6.23 -7.83 10.30
N PHE A 149 6.00 -6.76 9.54
CA PHE A 149 4.68 -6.17 9.32
C PHE A 149 3.80 -7.01 8.40
N GLY A 150 4.42 -7.72 7.47
CA GLY A 150 3.77 -8.56 6.48
C GLY A 150 4.82 -9.17 5.56
N ALA A 151 4.36 -9.91 4.59
CA ALA A 151 5.19 -10.54 3.58
C ALA A 151 4.77 -10.11 2.18
N PHE A 152 5.65 -10.32 1.21
CA PHE A 152 5.33 -10.34 -0.20
C PHE A 152 5.92 -11.60 -0.81
N GLY A 153 5.10 -12.34 -1.55
CA GLY A 153 5.52 -13.55 -2.24
C GLY A 153 5.21 -13.51 -3.71
N PHE A 154 6.10 -14.12 -4.52
CA PHE A 154 5.79 -14.41 -5.91
C PHE A 154 5.06 -15.75 -5.97
N LEU A 155 3.75 -15.70 -6.17
CA LEU A 155 2.89 -16.87 -6.28
C LEU A 155 1.63 -16.53 -7.09
N SER A 156 1.01 -17.55 -7.65
CA SER A 156 -0.28 -17.43 -8.32
C SER A 156 -1.46 -17.48 -7.32
N GLN A 157 -2.65 -17.11 -7.78
CA GLN A 157 -3.87 -17.30 -7.00
C GLN A 157 -4.08 -18.77 -6.61
N GLU A 158 -3.79 -19.71 -7.51
CA GLU A 158 -3.88 -21.15 -7.22
C GLU A 158 -2.99 -21.55 -6.03
N MET A 159 -1.78 -21.00 -5.96
CA MET A 159 -0.87 -21.28 -4.84
C MET A 159 -1.35 -20.62 -3.54
N ALA A 160 -1.92 -19.43 -3.61
CA ALA A 160 -2.57 -18.81 -2.45
C ALA A 160 -3.76 -19.66 -1.95
N ASP A 161 -4.57 -20.20 -2.85
CA ASP A 161 -5.68 -21.09 -2.50
C ASP A 161 -5.18 -22.37 -1.84
N ARG A 162 -4.08 -22.98 -2.34
CA ARG A 162 -3.42 -24.14 -1.70
C ARG A 162 -2.89 -23.81 -0.30
N PHE A 163 -2.34 -22.62 -0.11
CA PHE A 163 -1.97 -22.18 1.24
C PHE A 163 -3.18 -22.15 2.16
N GLN A 164 -4.32 -21.59 1.69
CA GLN A 164 -5.54 -21.53 2.46
C GLN A 164 -6.10 -22.93 2.79
N GLU A 165 -5.94 -23.92 1.91
CA GLU A 165 -6.34 -25.30 2.21
C GLU A 165 -5.54 -25.91 3.38
N LYS A 166 -4.24 -25.61 3.50
CA LYS A 166 -3.36 -26.13 4.55
C LYS A 166 -3.36 -25.29 5.82
N TYR A 167 -3.33 -23.97 5.67
CA TYR A 167 -3.10 -23.02 6.74
C TYR A 167 -4.22 -21.97 6.91
N GLY A 168 -5.40 -22.19 6.31
CA GLY A 168 -6.51 -21.22 6.32
C GLY A 168 -7.01 -20.82 7.71
N TYR A 169 -6.75 -21.64 8.72
CA TYR A 169 -7.06 -21.32 10.11
C TYR A 169 -6.30 -20.10 10.65
N LEU A 170 -5.17 -19.72 10.04
CA LEU A 170 -4.42 -18.52 10.36
C LEU A 170 -5.10 -17.24 9.86
N GLY A 171 -5.97 -17.35 8.84
CA GLY A 171 -6.75 -16.24 8.31
C GLY A 171 -5.93 -15.17 7.57
N LEU A 172 -4.70 -15.49 7.12
CA LEU A 172 -3.87 -14.54 6.40
C LEU A 172 -4.55 -14.02 5.12
N ASN A 173 -4.42 -12.72 4.86
CA ASN A 173 -4.93 -12.05 3.66
C ASN A 173 -3.87 -12.05 2.55
N PHE A 174 -4.18 -12.63 1.40
CA PHE A 174 -3.39 -12.57 0.17
C PHE A 174 -3.97 -11.49 -0.74
N LEU A 175 -3.28 -10.38 -0.87
CA LEU A 175 -3.77 -9.17 -1.54
C LEU A 175 -3.06 -8.96 -2.87
N PHE A 176 -3.63 -9.47 -3.93
CA PHE A 176 -3.19 -9.22 -5.30
C PHE A 176 -3.58 -7.81 -5.73
N SER A 177 -2.69 -7.07 -6.40
CA SER A 177 -2.99 -5.71 -6.87
C SER A 177 -3.90 -5.72 -8.09
N TYR A 178 -3.77 -6.73 -8.95
CA TYR A 178 -4.57 -6.90 -10.17
C TYR A 178 -4.78 -8.39 -10.47
N PRO A 179 -5.84 -8.74 -11.21
CA PRO A 179 -6.01 -10.10 -11.73
C PRO A 179 -4.80 -10.55 -12.55
N GLY A 180 -4.24 -11.70 -12.23
CA GLY A 180 -3.06 -12.24 -12.91
C GLY A 180 -1.73 -11.63 -12.47
N SER A 181 -1.69 -10.87 -11.38
CA SER A 181 -0.43 -10.49 -10.73
C SER A 181 0.38 -11.74 -10.39
N ASP A 182 1.70 -11.68 -10.58
CA ASP A 182 2.64 -12.77 -10.30
C ASP A 182 3.11 -12.79 -8.83
N GLY A 183 2.50 -11.99 -7.98
CA GLY A 183 2.75 -11.92 -6.55
C GLY A 183 1.73 -11.04 -5.82
N CYS A 184 1.74 -11.15 -4.51
CA CYS A 184 0.82 -10.41 -3.65
C CYS A 184 1.45 -10.02 -2.30
N ASP A 185 0.88 -8.99 -1.68
CA ASP A 185 1.10 -8.70 -0.27
C ASP A 185 0.36 -9.73 0.59
N ILE A 186 1.00 -10.21 1.66
CA ILE A 186 0.44 -11.19 2.60
C ILE A 186 0.44 -10.56 3.99
N LEU A 187 -0.75 -10.36 4.55
CA LEU A 187 -0.95 -9.60 5.77
C LEU A 187 -1.74 -10.42 6.79
N GLN A 188 -1.62 -10.04 8.05
CA GLN A 188 -2.41 -10.60 9.14
C GLN A 188 -3.91 -10.42 8.88
N GLN A 189 -4.73 -11.31 9.44
CA GLN A 189 -6.18 -11.25 9.34
C GLN A 189 -6.73 -9.87 9.72
N GLY A 190 -7.58 -9.34 8.85
CA GLY A 190 -8.25 -8.05 9.08
C GLY A 190 -7.37 -6.82 8.83
N VAL A 191 -6.11 -7.01 8.42
CA VAL A 191 -5.21 -5.92 8.01
C VAL A 191 -5.31 -5.73 6.51
N ASP A 192 -5.69 -4.52 6.10
CA ASP A 192 -5.75 -4.02 4.73
C ASP A 192 -5.73 -2.49 4.73
N LYS A 193 -5.63 -1.87 3.55
CA LYS A 193 -5.63 -0.39 3.45
C LYS A 193 -6.91 0.25 4.00
N GLY A 194 -8.04 -0.44 4.01
CA GLY A 194 -9.31 0.04 4.55
C GLY A 194 -9.34 0.00 6.08
N ALA A 195 -8.81 -1.06 6.69
CA ALA A 195 -8.58 -1.14 8.12
C ALA A 195 -7.63 -0.02 8.57
N GLY A 196 -6.52 0.17 7.84
CA GLY A 196 -5.57 1.25 8.07
C GLY A 196 -6.22 2.64 7.98
N LEU A 197 -7.11 2.89 7.00
CA LEU A 197 -7.86 4.14 6.91
C LEU A 197 -8.74 4.35 8.15
N ARG A 198 -9.52 3.34 8.56
CA ARG A 198 -10.42 3.45 9.71
C ARG A 198 -9.65 3.73 11.00
N GLU A 199 -8.55 3.02 11.22
CA GLU A 199 -7.70 3.21 12.38
C GLU A 199 -7.04 4.59 12.37
N LEU A 200 -6.47 5.01 11.23
CA LEU A 200 -5.90 6.34 11.06
C LEU A 200 -6.92 7.45 11.32
N ALA A 201 -8.13 7.33 10.75
CA ALA A 201 -9.21 8.30 10.94
C ALA A 201 -9.56 8.44 12.44
N LYS A 202 -9.65 7.31 13.16
CA LYS A 202 -9.87 7.29 14.62
C LYS A 202 -8.73 8.00 15.37
N LEU A 203 -7.47 7.69 15.07
CA LEU A 203 -6.29 8.29 15.69
C LEU A 203 -6.20 9.80 15.41
N ALA A 204 -6.56 10.22 14.20
CA ALA A 204 -6.57 11.64 13.81
C ALA A 204 -7.82 12.40 14.27
N GLY A 205 -8.81 11.75 14.90
CA GLY A 205 -10.07 12.36 15.29
C GLY A 205 -10.93 12.82 14.10
N ILE A 206 -10.84 12.14 12.97
CA ILE A 206 -11.57 12.43 11.74
C ILE A 206 -12.64 11.35 11.54
N ASP A 207 -13.89 11.78 11.31
CA ASP A 207 -14.95 10.86 10.92
C ASP A 207 -14.63 10.25 9.54
N PRO A 208 -14.71 8.92 9.34
CA PRO A 208 -14.57 8.31 8.02
C PRO A 208 -15.43 8.95 6.93
N ALA A 209 -16.62 9.47 7.25
CA ALA A 209 -17.46 10.25 6.34
C ALA A 209 -16.78 11.53 5.82
N GLY A 210 -15.79 12.05 6.54
CA GLY A 210 -14.94 13.18 6.14
C GLY A 210 -13.66 12.79 5.38
N CYS A 211 -13.49 11.49 5.06
CA CYS A 211 -12.33 10.98 4.33
C CYS A 211 -12.65 10.79 2.84
N VAL A 212 -11.71 11.15 1.98
CA VAL A 212 -11.69 10.78 0.56
C VAL A 212 -10.55 9.78 0.37
N ALA A 213 -10.82 8.66 -0.29
CA ALA A 213 -9.81 7.69 -0.68
C ALA A 213 -9.76 7.60 -2.21
N VAL A 214 -8.55 7.58 -2.77
CA VAL A 214 -8.31 7.44 -4.22
C VAL A 214 -7.34 6.27 -4.45
N GLY A 215 -7.71 5.34 -5.31
CA GLY A 215 -6.95 4.14 -5.63
C GLY A 215 -7.29 3.59 -7.00
N ASP A 216 -6.57 2.55 -7.45
CA ASP A 216 -6.76 1.94 -8.76
C ASP A 216 -6.70 0.41 -8.77
N GLY A 217 -6.09 -0.23 -7.77
CA GLY A 217 -5.90 -1.67 -7.71
C GLY A 217 -6.96 -2.43 -6.90
N ASP A 218 -6.94 -3.76 -7.00
CA ASP A 218 -7.82 -4.62 -6.20
C ASP A 218 -7.49 -4.52 -4.70
N ASN A 219 -6.24 -4.26 -4.35
CA ASN A 219 -5.79 -4.01 -2.98
C ASN A 219 -6.28 -2.67 -2.40
N ASP A 220 -6.90 -1.79 -3.21
CA ASP A 220 -7.53 -0.54 -2.77
C ASP A 220 -9.02 -0.68 -2.47
N VAL A 221 -9.64 -1.79 -2.87
CA VAL A 221 -11.09 -2.03 -2.72
C VAL A 221 -11.57 -1.76 -1.30
N ALA A 222 -10.86 -2.27 -0.30
CA ALA A 222 -11.20 -2.08 1.10
C ALA A 222 -11.12 -0.60 1.54
N MET A 223 -10.12 0.12 1.06
CA MET A 223 -9.91 1.55 1.34
C MET A 223 -11.01 2.41 0.70
N LEU A 224 -11.34 2.14 -0.57
CA LEU A 224 -12.40 2.84 -1.29
C LEU A 224 -13.75 2.70 -0.59
N LYS A 225 -14.08 1.48 -0.10
CA LYS A 225 -15.31 1.21 0.66
C LYS A 225 -15.33 1.83 2.06
N ALA A 226 -14.17 2.00 2.68
CA ALA A 226 -14.07 2.51 4.05
C ALA A 226 -14.18 4.04 4.14
N ALA A 227 -13.90 4.75 3.07
CA ALA A 227 -13.95 6.21 3.01
C ALA A 227 -15.39 6.74 2.87
N GLY A 228 -15.62 7.99 3.27
CA GLY A 228 -16.88 8.70 3.01
C GLY A 228 -17.07 9.08 1.53
N LEU A 229 -15.98 9.03 0.75
CA LEU A 229 -15.99 9.11 -0.70
C LEU A 229 -14.82 8.30 -1.25
N GLY A 230 -15.10 7.14 -1.79
CA GLY A 230 -14.15 6.31 -2.53
C GLY A 230 -14.14 6.65 -4.01
N ILE A 231 -12.96 6.90 -4.58
CA ILE A 231 -12.80 7.25 -6.00
C ILE A 231 -11.79 6.27 -6.62
N ALA A 232 -12.24 5.50 -7.60
CA ALA A 232 -11.34 4.69 -8.41
C ALA A 232 -10.83 5.50 -9.60
N MET A 233 -9.52 5.39 -9.91
CA MET A 233 -8.99 5.98 -11.15
C MET A 233 -9.65 5.35 -12.37
N GLY A 234 -9.84 6.13 -13.42
CA GLY A 234 -10.46 5.67 -14.68
C GLY A 234 -9.68 4.52 -15.33
N SER A 235 -8.35 4.51 -15.19
CA SER A 235 -7.45 3.43 -15.60
C SER A 235 -7.42 2.22 -14.64
N GLY A 236 -8.12 2.29 -13.49
CA GLY A 236 -8.08 1.27 -12.45
C GLY A 236 -8.77 -0.04 -12.81
N SER A 237 -8.62 -1.02 -11.93
CA SER A 237 -9.19 -2.36 -12.07
C SER A 237 -10.72 -2.35 -12.04
N ALA A 238 -11.33 -3.42 -12.57
CA ALA A 238 -12.77 -3.58 -12.52
C ALA A 238 -13.30 -3.66 -11.07
N ALA A 239 -12.55 -4.30 -10.18
CA ALA A 239 -12.92 -4.43 -8.78
C ALA A 239 -12.85 -3.09 -8.03
N ALA A 240 -11.80 -2.30 -8.26
CA ALA A 240 -11.68 -0.94 -7.70
C ALA A 240 -12.83 -0.05 -8.17
N LYS A 241 -13.14 -0.05 -9.48
CA LYS A 241 -14.27 0.72 -10.05
C LYS A 241 -15.62 0.29 -9.50
N ALA A 242 -15.82 -1.02 -9.30
CA ALA A 242 -17.08 -1.53 -8.73
C ALA A 242 -17.24 -1.22 -7.24
N ALA A 243 -16.13 -1.01 -6.52
CA ALA A 243 -16.12 -0.71 -5.10
C ALA A 243 -16.24 0.78 -4.78
N ALA A 244 -15.92 1.65 -5.74
CA ALA A 244 -15.87 3.09 -5.55
C ALA A 244 -17.24 3.75 -5.68
N ASP A 245 -17.43 4.87 -4.98
CA ASP A 245 -18.61 5.75 -5.13
C ASP A 245 -18.57 6.52 -6.45
N ARG A 246 -17.37 6.78 -6.97
CA ARG A 246 -17.13 7.50 -8.23
C ARG A 246 -15.95 6.93 -8.99
N ILE A 247 -16.03 6.99 -10.31
CA ILE A 247 -14.90 6.79 -11.19
C ILE A 247 -14.33 8.17 -11.52
N GLY A 248 -13.05 8.37 -11.24
CA GLY A 248 -12.30 9.56 -11.53
C GLY A 248 -11.69 9.55 -12.95
N PRO A 249 -10.84 10.53 -13.27
CA PRO A 249 -10.04 10.55 -14.48
C PRO A 249 -9.08 9.34 -14.53
N ASP A 250 -8.49 9.10 -15.71
CA ASP A 250 -7.33 8.20 -15.81
C ASP A 250 -6.15 8.77 -15.02
N ALA A 251 -5.28 7.89 -14.51
CA ALA A 251 -4.11 8.34 -13.76
C ALA A 251 -3.19 9.23 -14.61
N GLU A 252 -3.07 8.90 -15.89
CA GLU A 252 -2.27 9.66 -16.85
C GLU A 252 -3.08 10.77 -17.54
N PRO A 253 -2.44 11.92 -17.79
CA PRO A 253 -1.09 12.29 -17.34
C PRO A 253 -1.05 12.81 -15.90
N HIS A 254 -2.17 13.31 -15.34
CA HIS A 254 -2.23 13.94 -14.02
C HIS A 254 -3.64 13.94 -13.40
N GLY A 255 -4.31 12.78 -13.46
CA GLY A 255 -5.71 12.65 -13.01
C GLY A 255 -5.96 13.03 -11.55
N VAL A 256 -4.98 12.83 -10.64
CA VAL A 256 -5.12 13.28 -9.25
C VAL A 256 -5.20 14.81 -9.15
N ALA A 257 -4.48 15.55 -10.01
CA ALA A 257 -4.60 17.00 -10.03
C ALA A 257 -6.00 17.45 -10.49
N GLU A 258 -6.60 16.75 -11.44
CA GLU A 258 -7.97 17.03 -11.87
C GLU A 258 -8.97 16.76 -10.75
N LEU A 259 -8.82 15.63 -10.03
CA LEU A 259 -9.64 15.31 -8.86
C LEU A 259 -9.52 16.36 -7.76
N CYS A 260 -8.29 16.80 -7.44
CA CYS A 260 -8.08 17.84 -6.44
C CYS A 260 -8.80 19.14 -6.79
N ARG A 261 -8.71 19.61 -8.05
CA ARG A 261 -9.41 20.82 -8.52
C ARG A 261 -10.93 20.68 -8.48
N ALA A 262 -11.45 19.49 -8.80
CA ALA A 262 -12.88 19.23 -8.80
C ALA A 262 -13.47 19.15 -7.38
N LEU A 263 -12.73 18.58 -6.42
CA LEU A 263 -13.20 18.37 -5.05
C LEU A 263 -12.96 19.57 -4.12
N TRP A 264 -11.91 20.34 -4.36
CA TRP A 264 -11.51 21.50 -3.57
C TRP A 264 -11.19 22.72 -4.45
N PRO A 265 -12.16 23.24 -5.24
CA PRO A 265 -11.91 24.37 -6.13
C PRO A 265 -11.42 25.61 -5.38
N GLU A 266 -11.76 25.75 -4.10
CA GLU A 266 -11.30 26.84 -3.24
C GLU A 266 -9.80 26.79 -2.88
N ALA A 267 -9.11 25.70 -3.18
CA ALA A 267 -7.68 25.55 -2.95
C ALA A 267 -6.83 26.11 -4.11
N PHE A 268 -7.47 26.46 -5.22
CA PHE A 268 -6.85 26.92 -6.46
C PHE A 268 -7.35 28.30 -6.84
#